data_74091d73a00031ad65a8481f11e3f24e
#
_entry.id   74091d73a00031ad65a8481f11e3f24e
#
_cell.length_a   1.000
_cell.length_b   1.000
_cell.length_c   1.000
_cell.angle_alpha   90.00
_cell.angle_beta   90.00
_cell.angle_gamma   90.00
#
_symmetry.space_group_name_H-M   'P 1'
#
loop_
_entity.id
_entity.type
_entity.pdbx_description
1 polymer ?
#
loop_
_entity_poly.entity_id
_entity_poly.type
_entity_poly.pdbx_seq_one_letter_code
_entity_poly.pdbx_strand_id
1 'polypeptide(L)'
;MKKILPYIACFFMLFLQACNNEVDDLFDTPAQQRVNEELKACKELLISAENGWVMEYYPSANQSYGGYVMILKFTDKDVTVQSEIAANPSDAVTSLYSLKSDMGPTLNFDTYNKYLHYFADPDNNGGAGLGKGYEGDYEFIIQSHTENEITLKGKKTKNIIKMKRMETSGDAYLTEIIKTRTNITSIQGILGYKGEVNGQEVSITIPSDRRMTIQVGTEQIFNVAYMYGLSGIQFYQPIEIGGNEISGLEWSETNNSFMWNENTLEQIPDPIYPKYLKYLGNYNMNYFYGQTERNIPVTLIAKTFNGSEKLYELQGLPFPLQVSYNVEQDCLEILTYQKDGYYVAVWEVIGNGTLSWAGGLGLIGKLKEGTSNVYEFVDNGVWGTNIARALILWSASGEYKGFGGDTRFQYIILTKIQ
;
A
#
# COMPACT_ATOMS: atom_id res chain seq x y z
N MET A 1 75.29 -40.39 23.25
CA MET A 1 74.04 -40.47 22.45
C MET A 1 73.06 -41.61 22.81
N LYS A 2 73.40 -42.54 23.78
CA LYS A 2 72.51 -43.67 24.12
C LYS A 2 71.56 -43.44 25.30
N LYS A 3 71.56 -42.26 25.96
CA LYS A 3 70.75 -41.94 27.13
C LYS A 3 69.57 -40.95 26.85
N ILE A 4 69.43 -40.43 25.62
CA ILE A 4 68.39 -39.46 25.22
C ILE A 4 67.19 -40.15 24.58
N LEU A 5 67.39 -41.35 24.00
CA LEU A 5 66.36 -42.12 23.32
C LEU A 5 65.14 -42.48 24.18
N PRO A 6 65.29 -42.91 25.47
CA PRO A 6 64.14 -43.23 26.31
C PRO A 6 63.31 -41.98 26.70
N TYR A 7 63.90 -40.80 26.78
CA TYR A 7 63.17 -39.55 27.10
C TYR A 7 62.36 -39.04 25.90
N ILE A 8 62.87 -39.24 24.68
CA ILE A 8 62.15 -38.94 23.45
C ILE A 8 60.98 -39.87 23.25
N ALA A 9 61.15 -41.19 23.59
CA ALA A 9 60.06 -42.17 23.53
C ALA A 9 58.96 -41.89 24.58
N CYS A 10 59.31 -41.47 25.80
CA CYS A 10 58.32 -41.05 26.82
C CYS A 10 57.59 -39.73 26.42
N PHE A 11 58.30 -38.79 25.77
CA PHE A 11 57.71 -37.56 25.34
C PHE A 11 56.70 -37.79 24.17
N PHE A 12 57.01 -38.73 23.27
CA PHE A 12 56.07 -39.14 22.20
C PHE A 12 54.87 -39.94 22.70
N MET A 13 54.99 -40.70 23.78
CA MET A 13 53.83 -41.42 24.41
C MET A 13 52.86 -40.47 25.11
N LEU A 14 53.32 -39.31 25.58
CA LEU A 14 52.42 -38.28 26.18
C LEU A 14 51.55 -37.56 25.18
N PHE A 15 51.92 -37.56 23.90
CA PHE A 15 51.07 -36.99 22.81
C PHE A 15 49.99 -37.95 22.28
N LEU A 16 50.02 -39.22 22.65
CA LEU A 16 49.03 -40.20 22.19
C LEU A 16 47.79 -40.30 23.10
N GLN A 17 47.77 -39.59 24.22
CA GLN A 17 46.60 -39.53 25.12
C GLN A 17 45.75 -38.26 24.95
N ALA A 18 46.06 -37.39 23.97
CA ALA A 18 45.31 -36.15 23.74
C ALA A 18 44.12 -36.29 22.76
N CYS A 19 43.66 -37.49 22.50
CA CYS A 19 42.48 -37.72 21.64
C CYS A 19 41.45 -38.63 22.28
N ASN A 20 41.06 -38.34 23.51
CA ASN A 20 39.78 -38.75 24.07
C ASN A 20 39.08 -37.48 24.55
N ASN A 21 38.72 -36.60 23.65
CA ASN A 21 37.58 -35.76 23.89
C ASN A 21 36.34 -36.61 23.57
N GLU A 22 35.90 -37.39 24.52
CA GLU A 22 34.49 -37.63 24.67
C GLU A 22 33.93 -36.28 25.06
N VAL A 23 33.57 -35.46 24.06
CA VAL A 23 32.60 -34.41 24.22
C VAL A 23 31.34 -35.16 24.56
N ASP A 24 30.95 -35.15 25.85
CA ASP A 24 29.63 -35.59 26.27
C ASP A 24 28.67 -34.89 25.32
N ASP A 25 28.03 -35.66 24.42
CA ASP A 25 27.03 -35.12 23.55
C ASP A 25 25.97 -34.51 24.45
N LEU A 26 25.88 -33.18 24.47
CA LEU A 26 24.89 -32.42 25.23
C LEU A 26 23.46 -32.85 24.91
N PHE A 27 23.29 -33.70 23.90
CA PHE A 27 22.00 -34.18 23.40
C PHE A 27 22.08 -35.67 23.08
N ASP A 28 21.07 -36.41 23.49
CA ASP A 28 20.93 -37.85 23.28
C ASP A 28 20.79 -38.28 21.81
N THR A 29 20.51 -37.32 20.90
CA THR A 29 20.31 -37.57 19.44
C THR A 29 21.26 -36.74 18.58
N PRO A 30 21.79 -37.31 17.47
CA PRO A 30 22.64 -36.60 16.54
C PRO A 30 21.98 -35.32 15.99
N ALA A 31 22.78 -34.25 15.80
CA ALA A 31 22.27 -32.95 15.31
C ALA A 31 21.42 -33.06 14.03
N GLN A 32 21.85 -33.92 13.09
CA GLN A 32 21.11 -34.15 11.84
C GLN A 32 19.74 -34.80 12.06
N GLN A 33 19.64 -35.71 13.00
CA GLN A 33 18.38 -36.39 13.34
C GLN A 33 17.39 -35.39 13.94
N ARG A 34 17.85 -34.55 14.90
CA ARG A 34 17.02 -33.49 15.51
C ARG A 34 16.48 -32.51 14.49
N VAL A 35 17.32 -32.10 13.54
CA VAL A 35 16.88 -31.21 12.45
C VAL A 35 15.80 -31.87 11.58
N ASN A 36 15.95 -33.16 11.25
CA ASN A 36 14.97 -33.88 10.45
C ASN A 36 13.64 -34.08 11.21
N GLU A 37 13.70 -34.36 12.51
CA GLU A 37 12.52 -34.47 13.36
C GLU A 37 11.78 -33.14 13.46
N GLU A 38 12.50 -32.02 13.61
CA GLU A 38 11.91 -30.68 13.64
C GLU A 38 11.28 -30.31 12.31
N LEU A 39 11.93 -30.54 11.18
CA LEU A 39 11.34 -30.32 9.85
C LEU A 39 10.06 -31.13 9.63
N LYS A 40 10.05 -32.38 10.12
CA LYS A 40 8.86 -33.23 10.06
C LYS A 40 7.73 -32.69 10.93
N ALA A 41 8.03 -32.28 12.17
CA ALA A 41 7.06 -31.70 13.09
C ALA A 41 6.46 -30.39 12.52
N CYS A 42 7.30 -29.51 11.97
CA CYS A 42 6.85 -28.29 11.30
C CYS A 42 5.92 -28.61 10.10
N LYS A 43 6.26 -29.64 9.31
CA LYS A 43 5.43 -30.04 8.17
C LYS A 43 4.07 -30.56 8.60
N GLU A 44 4.05 -31.45 9.60
CA GLU A 44 2.81 -32.01 10.18
C GLU A 44 1.93 -30.90 10.76
N LEU A 45 2.54 -29.93 11.44
CA LEU A 45 1.84 -28.77 11.98
C LEU A 45 1.21 -27.91 10.88
N LEU A 46 1.98 -27.56 9.83
CA LEU A 46 1.46 -26.75 8.70
C LEU A 46 0.24 -27.38 8.05
N ILE A 47 0.29 -28.70 7.82
CA ILE A 47 -0.79 -29.46 7.15
C ILE A 47 -2.01 -29.65 8.07
N SER A 48 -1.80 -29.69 9.40
CA SER A 48 -2.86 -29.99 10.37
C SER A 48 -3.96 -28.92 10.45
N ALA A 49 -3.74 -27.72 9.93
CA ALA A 49 -4.73 -26.65 9.95
C ALA A 49 -5.78 -26.84 8.83
N GLU A 50 -6.95 -27.35 9.18
CA GLU A 50 -8.02 -27.66 8.25
C GLU A 50 -8.50 -26.45 7.44
N ASN A 51 -8.62 -25.29 8.09
CA ASN A 51 -8.97 -24.01 7.46
C ASN A 51 -7.75 -23.20 7.01
N GLY A 52 -6.52 -23.70 7.24
CA GLY A 52 -5.28 -23.01 6.94
C GLY A 52 -4.80 -22.09 8.06
N TRP A 53 -3.91 -21.19 7.69
CA TRP A 53 -3.21 -20.26 8.57
C TRP A 53 -3.41 -18.84 8.06
N VAL A 54 -3.73 -17.90 8.95
CA VAL A 54 -3.63 -16.47 8.65
C VAL A 54 -2.20 -16.01 8.89
N MET A 55 -1.57 -15.45 7.86
CA MET A 55 -0.21 -14.91 7.91
C MET A 55 -0.28 -13.39 7.97
N GLU A 56 0.29 -12.81 9.02
CA GLU A 56 0.44 -11.36 9.24
C GLU A 56 1.73 -10.90 8.56
N TYR A 57 1.65 -10.57 7.27
CA TYR A 57 2.82 -10.35 6.42
C TYR A 57 3.22 -8.87 6.36
N TYR A 58 4.48 -8.56 6.62
CA TYR A 58 5.05 -7.21 6.54
C TYR A 58 6.23 -7.19 5.56
N PRO A 59 6.08 -6.60 4.37
CA PRO A 59 7.18 -6.39 3.44
C PRO A 59 8.09 -5.25 3.93
N SER A 60 9.30 -5.17 3.36
CA SER A 60 10.36 -4.21 3.70
C SER A 60 10.85 -4.28 5.15
N ALA A 61 12.15 -4.12 5.36
CA ALA A 61 12.78 -4.26 6.68
C ALA A 61 12.32 -3.20 7.70
N ASN A 62 11.86 -2.04 7.22
CA ASN A 62 11.34 -0.94 8.04
C ASN A 62 9.80 -0.85 8.03
N GLN A 63 9.12 -1.88 7.49
CA GLN A 63 7.66 -1.96 7.36
C GLN A 63 7.05 -0.72 6.66
N SER A 64 7.78 -0.11 5.70
CA SER A 64 7.35 1.11 5.00
C SER A 64 5.98 1.01 4.36
N TYR A 65 5.58 -0.20 3.97
CA TYR A 65 4.32 -0.47 3.28
C TYR A 65 3.24 -1.07 4.19
N GLY A 66 3.49 -1.09 5.52
CA GLY A 66 2.59 -1.71 6.50
C GLY A 66 2.47 -3.22 6.35
N GLY A 67 1.39 -3.79 6.88
CA GLY A 67 1.13 -5.22 6.90
C GLY A 67 -0.04 -5.64 6.03
N TYR A 68 -0.04 -6.91 5.62
CA TYR A 68 -1.04 -7.52 4.75
C TYR A 68 -1.44 -8.89 5.27
N VAL A 69 -2.69 -9.24 5.06
CA VAL A 69 -3.23 -10.57 5.41
C VAL A 69 -3.13 -11.51 4.22
N MET A 70 -2.56 -12.68 4.47
CA MET A 70 -2.58 -13.82 3.56
C MET A 70 -3.13 -15.05 4.27
N ILE A 71 -3.88 -15.88 3.57
CA ILE A 71 -4.34 -17.18 4.05
C ILE A 71 -3.56 -18.25 3.33
N LEU A 72 -2.93 -19.13 4.09
CA LEU A 72 -2.09 -20.21 3.57
C LEU A 72 -2.66 -21.56 4.01
N LYS A 73 -3.05 -22.41 3.06
CA LYS A 73 -3.50 -23.77 3.33
C LYS A 73 -2.53 -24.75 2.71
N PHE A 74 -1.89 -25.57 3.55
CA PHE A 74 -0.84 -26.49 3.15
C PHE A 74 -1.36 -27.91 2.95
N THR A 75 -0.79 -28.59 1.93
CA THR A 75 -0.89 -30.02 1.73
C THR A 75 0.51 -30.65 1.89
N ASP A 76 0.69 -31.90 1.51
CA ASP A 76 2.02 -32.54 1.55
C ASP A 76 3.05 -31.88 0.63
N LYS A 77 2.61 -31.26 -0.48
CA LYS A 77 3.50 -30.69 -1.50
C LYS A 77 3.19 -29.23 -1.83
N ASP A 78 1.93 -28.85 -1.72
CA ASP A 78 1.43 -27.60 -2.23
C ASP A 78 0.95 -26.69 -1.11
N VAL A 79 0.98 -25.39 -1.38
CA VAL A 79 0.31 -24.38 -0.58
C VAL A 79 -0.67 -23.60 -1.45
N THR A 80 -1.89 -23.46 -0.99
CA THR A 80 -2.89 -22.58 -1.61
C THR A 80 -2.91 -21.27 -0.83
N VAL A 81 -2.71 -20.16 -1.54
CA VAL A 81 -2.62 -18.80 -0.98
C VAL A 81 -3.78 -17.96 -1.47
N GLN A 82 -4.49 -17.33 -0.53
CA GLN A 82 -5.43 -16.24 -0.75
C GLN A 82 -4.87 -14.97 -0.10
N SER A 83 -5.28 -13.79 -0.55
CA SER A 83 -4.78 -12.53 0.02
C SER A 83 -5.80 -11.41 -0.10
N GLU A 84 -5.78 -10.49 0.84
CA GLU A 84 -6.59 -9.26 0.81
C GLU A 84 -6.28 -8.31 -0.35
N ILE A 85 -5.16 -8.51 -1.08
CA ILE A 85 -4.85 -7.74 -2.29
C ILE A 85 -5.58 -8.27 -3.53
N ALA A 86 -6.22 -9.44 -3.44
CA ALA A 86 -7.03 -9.99 -4.52
C ALA A 86 -8.27 -9.11 -4.77
N ALA A 87 -8.70 -9.05 -6.03
CA ALA A 87 -9.95 -8.38 -6.40
C ALA A 87 -11.19 -9.10 -5.82
N ASN A 88 -11.08 -10.42 -5.66
CA ASN A 88 -12.11 -11.27 -5.05
C ASN A 88 -11.48 -12.06 -3.90
N PRO A 89 -12.04 -12.03 -2.68
CA PRO A 89 -11.53 -12.79 -1.53
C PRO A 89 -11.37 -14.29 -1.77
N SER A 90 -12.19 -14.87 -2.65
CA SER A 90 -12.15 -16.29 -3.01
C SER A 90 -11.05 -16.64 -4.04
N ASP A 91 -10.37 -15.66 -4.60
CA ASP A 91 -9.27 -15.91 -5.53
C ASP A 91 -8.09 -16.54 -4.81
N ALA A 92 -7.72 -17.75 -5.23
CA ALA A 92 -6.67 -18.54 -4.63
C ALA A 92 -5.65 -18.99 -5.69
N VAL A 93 -4.39 -19.09 -5.29
CA VAL A 93 -3.31 -19.59 -6.14
C VAL A 93 -2.55 -20.69 -5.41
N THR A 94 -2.43 -21.84 -6.06
CA THR A 94 -1.67 -22.96 -5.53
C THR A 94 -0.27 -23.00 -6.13
N SER A 95 0.73 -23.19 -5.30
CA SER A 95 2.14 -23.27 -5.68
C SER A 95 2.87 -24.30 -4.81
N LEU A 96 4.08 -24.68 -5.21
CA LEU A 96 4.92 -25.57 -4.41
C LEU A 96 5.59 -24.84 -3.27
N TYR A 97 5.76 -25.52 -2.15
CA TYR A 97 6.58 -25.08 -1.03
C TYR A 97 7.55 -26.19 -0.60
N SER A 98 8.57 -25.82 0.13
CA SER A 98 9.46 -26.78 0.80
C SER A 98 9.87 -26.31 2.17
N LEU A 99 10.19 -27.28 3.04
CA LEU A 99 10.90 -27.06 4.29
C LEU A 99 12.34 -27.52 4.12
N LYS A 100 13.29 -26.65 4.44
CA LYS A 100 14.73 -26.90 4.30
C LYS A 100 15.43 -26.58 5.62
N SER A 101 16.55 -27.24 5.84
CA SER A 101 17.47 -26.90 6.94
C SER A 101 18.44 -25.83 6.45
N ASP A 102 18.17 -24.58 6.82
CA ASP A 102 19.05 -23.44 6.53
C ASP A 102 18.92 -22.42 7.67
N MET A 103 19.94 -22.29 8.50
CA MET A 103 19.91 -21.47 9.73
C MET A 103 18.75 -21.84 10.69
N GLY A 104 18.27 -23.08 10.63
CA GLY A 104 17.09 -23.62 11.27
C GLY A 104 16.06 -24.11 10.26
N PRO A 105 14.88 -24.59 10.70
CA PRO A 105 13.78 -24.93 9.80
C PRO A 105 13.35 -23.69 9.01
N THR A 106 13.39 -23.78 7.69
CA THR A 106 13.08 -22.65 6.79
C THR A 106 11.96 -23.06 5.85
N LEU A 107 10.89 -22.28 5.84
CA LEU A 107 9.76 -22.38 4.91
C LEU A 107 10.08 -21.58 3.65
N ASN A 108 10.10 -22.26 2.50
CA ASN A 108 10.39 -21.65 1.20
C ASN A 108 9.21 -21.86 0.25
N PHE A 109 8.88 -20.82 -0.51
CA PHE A 109 7.88 -20.89 -1.57
C PHE A 109 8.62 -21.02 -2.90
N ASP A 110 8.76 -22.27 -3.37
CA ASP A 110 9.70 -22.64 -4.43
C ASP A 110 9.23 -22.26 -5.84
N THR A 111 7.92 -22.10 -6.06
CA THR A 111 7.37 -21.69 -7.35
C THR A 111 6.58 -20.39 -7.21
N TYR A 112 6.53 -19.64 -8.34
CA TYR A 112 5.87 -18.35 -8.36
C TYR A 112 4.40 -18.46 -7.94
N ASN A 113 4.05 -17.63 -6.95
CA ASN A 113 2.69 -17.44 -6.46
C ASN A 113 2.37 -15.94 -6.53
N LYS A 114 1.37 -15.55 -7.32
CA LYS A 114 1.10 -14.14 -7.61
C LYS A 114 0.78 -13.29 -6.37
N TYR A 115 0.31 -13.90 -5.27
CA TYR A 115 0.00 -13.17 -4.05
C TYR A 115 1.20 -13.03 -3.12
N LEU A 116 1.93 -14.12 -2.91
CA LEU A 116 3.07 -14.13 -2.02
C LEU A 116 4.27 -13.42 -2.64
N HIS A 117 4.54 -13.65 -3.93
CA HIS A 117 5.64 -13.01 -4.64
C HIS A 117 5.32 -11.57 -5.07
N TYR A 118 4.05 -11.12 -5.01
CA TYR A 118 3.65 -9.73 -5.31
C TYR A 118 4.58 -8.70 -4.68
N PHE A 119 4.94 -8.90 -3.41
CA PHE A 119 5.75 -7.97 -2.65
C PHE A 119 7.25 -8.07 -2.94
N ALA A 120 7.71 -9.17 -3.53
CA ALA A 120 9.09 -9.40 -3.92
C ALA A 120 9.34 -9.17 -5.43
N ASP A 121 8.27 -9.02 -6.21
CA ASP A 121 8.33 -8.87 -7.67
C ASP A 121 8.95 -7.52 -8.04
N PRO A 122 10.11 -7.50 -8.71
CA PRO A 122 10.78 -6.26 -9.12
C PRO A 122 10.01 -5.46 -10.16
N ASP A 123 9.11 -6.09 -10.92
CA ASP A 123 8.27 -5.43 -11.92
C ASP A 123 7.08 -4.70 -11.29
N ASN A 124 6.81 -4.92 -10.00
CA ASN A 124 5.78 -4.23 -9.26
C ASN A 124 6.26 -2.84 -8.83
N ASN A 125 5.88 -1.82 -9.59
CA ASN A 125 6.31 -0.43 -9.38
C ASN A 125 5.59 0.31 -8.25
N GLY A 126 4.62 -0.33 -7.58
CA GLY A 126 3.85 0.28 -6.49
C GLY A 126 4.62 0.47 -5.17
N GLY A 127 5.79 -0.17 -5.02
CA GLY A 127 6.61 -0.15 -3.81
C GLY A 127 7.78 0.84 -3.88
N ALA A 128 8.99 0.32 -3.73
CA ALA A 128 10.25 1.09 -3.70
C ALA A 128 10.68 1.65 -5.08
N GLY A 129 9.85 1.50 -6.10
CA GLY A 129 10.08 1.95 -7.47
C GLY A 129 10.64 0.86 -8.39
N LEU A 130 11.06 1.28 -9.59
CA LEU A 130 11.50 0.38 -10.66
C LEU A 130 12.57 -0.61 -10.19
N GLY A 131 12.33 -1.90 -10.41
CA GLY A 131 13.25 -2.98 -10.12
C GLY A 131 13.38 -3.38 -8.64
N LYS A 132 12.58 -2.82 -7.73
CA LYS A 132 12.68 -3.08 -6.29
C LYS A 132 11.45 -3.76 -5.68
N GLY A 133 10.27 -3.63 -6.30
CA GLY A 133 9.00 -4.11 -5.73
C GLY A 133 8.74 -3.51 -4.36
N TYR A 134 8.10 -4.27 -3.48
CA TYR A 134 7.87 -3.91 -2.07
C TYR A 134 8.95 -4.46 -1.13
N GLU A 135 10.06 -4.96 -1.66
CA GLU A 135 11.19 -5.54 -0.89
C GLU A 135 10.81 -6.74 0.00
N GLY A 136 9.77 -7.48 -0.37
CA GLY A 136 9.23 -8.58 0.42
C GLY A 136 10.12 -9.84 0.48
N ASP A 137 9.79 -10.72 1.44
CA ASP A 137 10.36 -12.06 1.59
C ASP A 137 9.44 -13.12 0.99
N TYR A 138 10.02 -14.22 0.52
CA TYR A 138 9.33 -15.48 0.18
C TYR A 138 10.06 -16.69 0.78
N GLU A 139 11.03 -16.46 1.64
CA GLU A 139 11.73 -17.45 2.45
C GLU A 139 11.73 -17.02 3.93
N PHE A 140 11.32 -17.92 4.81
CA PHE A 140 11.08 -17.62 6.20
C PHE A 140 11.69 -18.67 7.14
N ILE A 141 12.49 -18.24 8.10
CA ILE A 141 13.01 -19.09 9.16
C ILE A 141 11.89 -19.28 10.19
N ILE A 142 11.54 -20.51 10.52
CA ILE A 142 10.62 -20.84 11.61
C ILE A 142 11.40 -20.69 12.93
N GLN A 143 11.03 -19.68 13.72
CA GLN A 143 11.70 -19.38 15.00
C GLN A 143 11.11 -20.18 16.16
N SER A 144 9.80 -20.29 16.18
CA SER A 144 9.06 -21.05 17.20
C SER A 144 7.67 -21.41 16.68
N HIS A 145 7.07 -22.42 17.29
CA HIS A 145 5.69 -22.80 16.99
C HIS A 145 4.98 -23.40 18.20
N THR A 146 3.69 -23.26 18.19
CA THR A 146 2.73 -23.96 19.04
C THR A 146 1.68 -24.60 18.13
N GLU A 147 0.70 -25.28 18.68
CA GLU A 147 -0.42 -25.83 17.90
C GLU A 147 -1.17 -24.73 17.11
N ASN A 148 -1.28 -23.52 17.65
CA ASN A 148 -2.13 -22.44 17.12
C ASN A 148 -1.37 -21.23 16.55
N GLU A 149 -0.06 -21.13 16.75
CA GLU A 149 0.76 -20.01 16.27
C GLU A 149 2.13 -20.49 15.80
N ILE A 150 2.59 -19.96 14.66
CA ILE A 150 3.95 -20.14 14.16
C ILE A 150 4.57 -18.75 14.00
N THR A 151 5.73 -18.55 14.63
CA THR A 151 6.52 -17.34 14.49
C THR A 151 7.60 -17.54 13.44
N LEU A 152 7.56 -16.72 12.40
CA LEU A 152 8.48 -16.72 11.27
C LEU A 152 9.38 -15.49 11.33
N LYS A 153 10.57 -15.61 10.73
CA LYS A 153 11.46 -14.48 10.46
C LYS A 153 11.84 -14.45 9.00
N GLY A 154 11.55 -13.35 8.34
CA GLY A 154 11.95 -13.13 6.94
C GLY A 154 13.47 -13.24 6.75
N LYS A 155 13.92 -13.97 5.74
CA LYS A 155 15.37 -14.12 5.50
C LYS A 155 16.03 -12.82 5.07
N LYS A 156 15.36 -12.01 4.25
CA LYS A 156 15.83 -10.73 3.73
C LYS A 156 15.52 -9.60 4.69
N THR A 157 14.26 -9.39 5.00
CA THR A 157 13.79 -8.25 5.79
C THR A 157 14.12 -8.35 7.28
N LYS A 158 14.26 -9.56 7.81
CA LYS A 158 14.36 -9.89 9.24
C LYS A 158 13.08 -9.59 10.05
N ASN A 159 11.99 -9.24 9.39
CA ASN A 159 10.70 -9.01 10.03
C ASN A 159 10.20 -10.28 10.72
N ILE A 160 9.58 -10.08 11.87
CA ILE A 160 8.84 -11.13 12.55
C ILE A 160 7.43 -11.18 11.95
N ILE A 161 7.05 -12.36 11.52
CA ILE A 161 5.78 -12.63 10.85
C ILE A 161 5.09 -13.74 11.62
N LYS A 162 3.85 -13.54 11.97
CA LYS A 162 3.06 -14.54 12.69
C LYS A 162 2.12 -15.25 11.74
N MET A 163 1.99 -16.54 11.92
CA MET A 163 0.94 -17.34 11.32
C MET A 163 0.06 -17.90 12.43
N LYS A 164 -1.23 -17.63 12.38
CA LYS A 164 -2.22 -18.07 13.35
C LYS A 164 -3.17 -19.09 12.73
N ARG A 165 -3.47 -20.18 13.44
CA ARG A 165 -4.41 -21.21 12.97
C ARG A 165 -5.80 -20.63 12.81
N MET A 166 -6.46 -20.97 11.73
CA MET A 166 -7.79 -20.46 11.42
C MET A 166 -8.88 -21.40 11.90
N GLU A 167 -9.94 -20.79 12.46
CA GLU A 167 -11.17 -21.48 12.86
C GLU A 167 -12.26 -21.38 11.79
N THR A 168 -12.20 -20.33 10.94
CA THR A 168 -13.15 -20.03 9.88
C THR A 168 -12.53 -20.18 8.50
N SER A 169 -13.35 -20.17 7.44
CA SER A 169 -12.83 -20.22 6.07
C SER A 169 -12.07 -18.96 5.69
N GLY A 170 -11.07 -19.10 4.81
CA GLY A 170 -10.27 -17.98 4.31
C GLY A 170 -11.10 -16.90 3.63
N ASP A 171 -12.11 -17.30 2.83
CA ASP A 171 -13.01 -16.38 2.13
C ASP A 171 -13.78 -15.48 3.11
N ALA A 172 -14.35 -16.08 4.16
CA ALA A 172 -15.08 -15.32 5.18
C ALA A 172 -14.16 -14.36 5.91
N TYR A 173 -12.99 -14.82 6.31
CA TYR A 173 -11.98 -14.00 7.01
C TYR A 173 -11.54 -12.81 6.15
N LEU A 174 -11.14 -13.05 4.90
CA LEU A 174 -10.69 -11.99 3.99
C LEU A 174 -11.81 -11.01 3.63
N THR A 175 -13.06 -11.49 3.54
CA THR A 175 -14.22 -10.62 3.31
C THR A 175 -14.35 -9.57 4.42
N GLU A 176 -14.24 -9.98 5.69
CA GLU A 176 -14.31 -9.04 6.82
C GLU A 176 -13.09 -8.10 6.85
N ILE A 177 -11.87 -8.58 6.57
CA ILE A 177 -10.68 -7.73 6.44
C ILE A 177 -10.87 -6.66 5.38
N ILE A 178 -11.34 -7.04 4.18
CA ILE A 178 -11.58 -6.12 3.06
C ILE A 178 -12.69 -5.13 3.40
N LYS A 179 -13.73 -5.56 4.09
CA LYS A 179 -14.81 -4.70 4.59
C LYS A 179 -14.26 -3.65 5.56
N THR A 180 -13.50 -4.07 6.58
CA THR A 180 -12.87 -3.16 7.55
C THR A 180 -11.95 -2.15 6.85
N ARG A 181 -11.09 -2.62 5.94
CA ARG A 181 -10.25 -1.75 5.12
C ARG A 181 -11.07 -0.73 4.35
N THR A 182 -12.13 -1.17 3.66
CA THR A 182 -12.99 -0.32 2.85
C THR A 182 -13.67 0.75 3.71
N ASN A 183 -14.20 0.38 4.86
CA ASN A 183 -14.83 1.31 5.80
C ASN A 183 -13.84 2.40 6.25
N ILE A 184 -12.64 2.02 6.65
CA ILE A 184 -11.61 2.97 7.11
C ILE A 184 -11.13 3.87 5.95
N THR A 185 -10.82 3.29 4.79
CA THR A 185 -10.26 4.05 3.65
C THR A 185 -11.28 4.86 2.88
N SER A 186 -12.58 4.61 3.06
CA SER A 186 -13.65 5.40 2.42
C SER A 186 -13.83 6.79 3.06
N ILE A 187 -13.30 7.01 4.26
CA ILE A 187 -13.42 8.29 4.94
C ILE A 187 -12.56 9.33 4.24
N GLN A 188 -13.19 10.40 3.82
CA GLN A 188 -12.56 11.51 3.14
C GLN A 188 -12.81 12.83 3.87
N GLY A 189 -12.00 13.83 3.58
CA GLY A 189 -12.20 15.18 4.11
C GLY A 189 -11.81 15.34 5.57
N ILE A 190 -10.93 14.49 6.06
CA ILE A 190 -10.34 14.60 7.39
C ILE A 190 -8.81 14.68 7.30
N LEU A 191 -8.21 15.37 8.26
CA LEU A 191 -6.75 15.43 8.46
C LEU A 191 -6.27 14.29 9.37
N GLY A 192 -7.17 13.68 10.14
CA GLY A 192 -6.85 12.65 11.09
C GLY A 192 -7.90 12.53 12.20
N TYR A 193 -7.44 12.06 13.35
CA TYR A 193 -8.29 11.83 14.53
C TYR A 193 -7.62 12.42 15.78
N LYS A 194 -8.41 12.77 16.77
CA LYS A 194 -7.95 13.23 18.08
C LYS A 194 -8.83 12.65 19.18
N GLY A 195 -8.31 12.58 20.38
CA GLY A 195 -9.05 12.12 21.54
C GLY A 195 -8.15 11.76 22.70
N GLU A 196 -8.63 10.87 23.54
CA GLU A 196 -7.91 10.43 24.74
C GLU A 196 -7.69 8.91 24.69
N VAL A 197 -6.47 8.48 24.96
CA VAL A 197 -6.05 7.09 25.07
C VAL A 197 -5.32 6.92 26.40
N ASN A 198 -5.83 6.08 27.28
CA ASN A 198 -5.28 5.84 28.62
C ASN A 198 -5.00 7.14 29.42
N GLY A 199 -5.91 8.12 29.36
CA GLY A 199 -5.77 9.39 30.07
C GLY A 199 -4.77 10.37 29.45
N GLN A 200 -4.28 10.09 28.23
CA GLN A 200 -3.39 10.98 27.48
C GLN A 200 -4.09 11.50 26.22
N GLU A 201 -3.97 12.79 25.96
CA GLU A 201 -4.44 13.35 24.68
C GLU A 201 -3.61 12.79 23.54
N VAL A 202 -4.29 12.33 22.49
CA VAL A 202 -3.65 11.80 21.27
C VAL A 202 -4.17 12.54 20.04
N SER A 203 -3.28 12.71 19.07
CA SER A 203 -3.60 13.11 17.71
C SER A 203 -3.02 12.10 16.73
N ILE A 204 -3.84 11.63 15.80
CA ILE A 204 -3.51 10.56 14.86
C ILE A 204 -3.61 11.12 13.45
N THR A 205 -2.56 10.93 12.66
CA THR A 205 -2.57 11.18 11.21
C THR A 205 -2.17 9.91 10.45
N ILE A 206 -2.69 9.78 9.23
CA ILE A 206 -2.41 8.65 8.34
C ILE A 206 -1.69 9.20 7.10
N PRO A 207 -0.35 9.32 7.13
CA PRO A 207 0.42 9.93 6.05
C PRO A 207 0.43 9.10 4.76
N SER A 208 0.21 7.80 4.89
CA SER A 208 0.06 6.87 3.76
C SER A 208 -0.76 5.66 4.20
N ASP A 209 -1.27 4.89 3.24
CA ASP A 209 -1.95 3.64 3.57
C ASP A 209 -1.03 2.75 4.43
N ARG A 210 -1.60 2.17 5.51
CA ARG A 210 -0.96 1.25 6.46
C ARG A 210 0.20 1.84 7.28
N ARG A 211 0.29 3.18 7.30
CA ARG A 211 1.22 3.91 8.17
C ARG A 211 0.45 4.97 8.95
N MET A 212 0.76 5.06 10.23
CA MET A 212 0.09 5.98 11.15
C MET A 212 1.13 6.72 11.98
N THR A 213 0.90 8.00 12.21
CA THR A 213 1.63 8.79 13.20
C THR A 213 0.69 9.09 14.35
N ILE A 214 1.08 8.70 15.55
CA ILE A 214 0.35 8.97 16.80
C ILE A 214 1.20 9.91 17.62
N GLN A 215 0.71 11.11 17.84
CA GLN A 215 1.30 12.09 18.74
C GLN A 215 0.57 12.03 20.08
N VAL A 216 1.32 11.90 21.18
CA VAL A 216 0.81 11.86 22.54
C VAL A 216 1.26 13.13 23.26
N GLY A 217 0.32 13.99 23.64
CA GLY A 217 0.62 15.31 24.15
C GLY A 217 1.49 16.13 23.19
N THR A 218 2.52 16.81 23.72
CA THR A 218 3.42 17.66 22.92
C THR A 218 4.76 17.03 22.61
N GLU A 219 5.13 15.93 23.26
CA GLU A 219 6.52 15.45 23.28
C GLU A 219 6.74 14.06 22.67
N GLN A 220 5.72 13.18 22.65
CA GLN A 220 5.90 11.80 22.23
C GLN A 220 5.25 11.54 20.87
N ILE A 221 6.02 10.96 19.93
CA ILE A 221 5.55 10.64 18.59
C ILE A 221 5.90 9.20 18.25
N PHE A 222 4.88 8.43 17.86
CA PHE A 222 5.03 7.08 17.31
C PHE A 222 4.73 7.07 15.83
N ASN A 223 5.62 6.45 15.03
CA ASN A 223 5.39 6.15 13.62
C ASN A 223 5.12 4.66 13.48
N VAL A 224 3.88 4.29 13.29
CA VAL A 224 3.41 2.91 13.40
C VAL A 224 3.09 2.34 12.03
N ALA A 225 3.61 1.14 11.75
CA ALA A 225 3.13 0.29 10.67
C ALA A 225 1.95 -0.55 11.18
N TYR A 226 0.90 -0.67 10.40
CA TYR A 226 -0.28 -1.45 10.77
C TYR A 226 -0.80 -2.30 9.62
N MET A 227 -1.61 -3.27 9.94
CA MET A 227 -2.44 -4.04 9.02
C MET A 227 -3.91 -3.89 9.40
N TYR A 228 -4.81 -4.17 8.45
CA TYR A 228 -6.23 -4.24 8.75
C TYR A 228 -6.56 -5.56 9.44
N GLY A 229 -7.35 -5.48 10.50
CA GLY A 229 -7.88 -6.59 11.28
C GLY A 229 -9.39 -6.77 11.06
N LEU A 230 -10.00 -7.72 11.76
CA LEU A 230 -11.44 -8.00 11.68
C LEU A 230 -12.31 -6.84 12.20
N SER A 231 -11.82 -6.12 13.22
CA SER A 231 -12.56 -5.05 13.88
C SER A 231 -11.86 -3.69 13.87
N GLY A 232 -10.77 -3.53 13.10
CA GLY A 232 -9.99 -2.29 13.10
C GLY A 232 -8.59 -2.51 12.53
N ILE A 233 -7.58 -1.95 13.18
CA ILE A 233 -6.18 -2.06 12.76
C ILE A 233 -5.32 -2.68 13.85
N GLN A 234 -4.31 -3.42 13.44
CA GLN A 234 -3.32 -4.05 14.30
C GLN A 234 -1.93 -3.50 13.98
N PHE A 235 -1.19 -3.07 15.00
CA PHE A 235 0.16 -2.54 14.86
C PHE A 235 1.19 -3.68 14.69
N TYR A 236 2.24 -3.41 13.92
CA TYR A 236 3.36 -4.36 13.80
C TYR A 236 4.06 -4.60 15.14
N GLN A 237 4.28 -3.53 15.89
CA GLN A 237 4.78 -3.58 17.25
C GLN A 237 3.87 -2.75 18.14
N PRO A 238 3.55 -3.25 19.32
CA PRO A 238 2.81 -2.46 20.31
C PRO A 238 3.56 -1.18 20.67
N ILE A 239 2.81 -0.16 21.06
CA ILE A 239 3.32 1.11 21.60
C ILE A 239 2.82 1.28 23.03
N GLU A 240 3.54 2.05 23.83
CA GLU A 240 3.14 2.35 25.21
C GLU A 240 2.56 3.76 25.30
N ILE A 241 1.31 3.88 25.77
CA ILE A 241 0.65 5.16 26.04
C ILE A 241 0.04 5.11 27.43
N GLY A 242 0.40 6.07 28.29
CA GLY A 242 -0.12 6.16 29.66
C GLY A 242 0.21 4.91 30.51
N GLY A 243 1.38 4.28 30.28
CA GLY A 243 1.82 3.08 31.02
C GLY A 243 1.15 1.77 30.59
N ASN A 244 0.37 1.78 29.49
CA ASN A 244 -0.28 0.58 28.95
C ASN A 244 0.17 0.32 27.52
N GLU A 245 0.34 -0.96 27.21
CA GLU A 245 0.67 -1.44 25.87
C GLU A 245 -0.57 -1.42 24.96
N ILE A 246 -0.43 -0.86 23.76
CA ILE A 246 -1.47 -0.74 22.74
C ILE A 246 -0.99 -1.44 21.48
N SER A 247 -1.69 -2.48 21.06
CA SER A 247 -1.36 -3.30 19.89
C SER A 247 -2.20 -2.97 18.64
N GLY A 248 -3.14 -2.03 18.73
CA GLY A 248 -4.03 -1.64 17.63
C GLY A 248 -5.13 -0.68 18.08
N LEU A 249 -6.01 -0.34 17.15
CA LEU A 249 -7.20 0.47 17.40
C LEU A 249 -8.41 -0.23 16.76
N GLU A 250 -9.54 -0.21 17.45
CA GLU A 250 -10.80 -0.68 16.92
C GLU A 250 -11.43 0.36 15.99
N TRP A 251 -12.34 -0.07 15.12
CA TRP A 251 -13.08 0.78 14.21
C TRP A 251 -14.57 0.76 14.53
N SER A 252 -15.16 1.92 14.71
CA SER A 252 -16.60 2.10 14.86
C SER A 252 -17.24 2.42 13.51
N GLU A 253 -18.00 1.51 12.95
CA GLU A 253 -18.79 1.75 11.73
C GLU A 253 -19.88 2.83 11.99
N THR A 254 -20.42 2.91 13.20
CA THR A 254 -21.45 3.89 13.56
C THR A 254 -20.89 5.31 13.59
N ASN A 255 -19.69 5.48 14.13
CA ASN A 255 -19.05 6.79 14.29
C ASN A 255 -18.11 7.14 13.14
N ASN A 256 -17.82 6.18 12.23
CA ASN A 256 -16.81 6.28 11.19
C ASN A 256 -15.46 6.76 11.75
N SER A 257 -15.04 6.18 12.87
CA SER A 257 -13.85 6.62 13.59
C SER A 257 -13.18 5.47 14.33
N PHE A 258 -11.89 5.66 14.66
CA PHE A 258 -11.19 4.77 15.56
C PHE A 258 -11.69 4.89 16.99
N MET A 259 -11.58 3.79 17.72
CA MET A 259 -11.91 3.66 19.12
C MET A 259 -10.72 3.07 19.89
N TRP A 260 -10.59 3.52 21.14
CA TRP A 260 -9.77 2.86 22.13
C TRP A 260 -10.64 2.51 23.35
N ASN A 261 -10.82 1.22 23.60
CA ASN A 261 -11.85 0.74 24.53
C ASN A 261 -13.24 1.35 24.15
N GLU A 262 -13.88 2.03 25.10
CA GLU A 262 -15.20 2.67 24.88
C GLU A 262 -15.09 4.12 24.34
N ASN A 263 -13.86 4.68 24.23
CA ASN A 263 -13.66 6.05 23.80
C ASN A 263 -13.54 6.13 22.27
N THR A 264 -14.46 6.86 21.64
CA THR A 264 -14.39 7.18 20.21
C THR A 264 -13.49 8.40 20.00
N LEU A 265 -12.54 8.28 19.07
CA LEU A 265 -11.70 9.40 18.66
C LEU A 265 -12.50 10.32 17.73
N GLU A 266 -12.38 11.63 17.88
CA GLU A 266 -13.03 12.61 17.02
C GLU A 266 -12.27 12.78 15.71
N GLN A 267 -12.98 12.87 14.58
CA GLN A 267 -12.40 13.24 13.30
C GLN A 267 -11.93 14.71 13.34
N ILE A 268 -10.76 14.98 12.77
CA ILE A 268 -10.25 16.34 12.53
C ILE A 268 -10.63 16.73 11.10
N PRO A 269 -11.63 17.61 10.86
CA PRO A 269 -12.05 17.97 9.52
C PRO A 269 -10.94 18.66 8.73
N ASP A 270 -10.81 18.33 7.44
CA ASP A 270 -9.98 19.08 6.51
C ASP A 270 -10.74 20.32 6.02
N PRO A 271 -10.26 21.55 6.32
CA PRO A 271 -10.93 22.78 5.92
C PRO A 271 -10.96 23.00 4.38
N ILE A 272 -10.17 22.24 3.63
CA ILE A 272 -10.13 22.30 2.18
C ILE A 272 -11.25 21.46 1.55
N TYR A 273 -11.70 20.41 2.23
CA TYR A 273 -12.68 19.49 1.68
C TYR A 273 -14.02 20.15 1.28
N PRO A 274 -14.64 21.01 2.09
CA PRO A 274 -15.85 21.71 1.66
C PRO A 274 -15.64 22.57 0.41
N LYS A 275 -14.46 23.17 0.25
CA LYS A 275 -14.11 23.95 -0.94
C LYS A 275 -13.97 23.08 -2.18
N TYR A 276 -13.38 21.89 -2.03
CA TYR A 276 -13.33 20.87 -3.06
C TYR A 276 -14.74 20.42 -3.47
N LEU A 277 -15.61 20.10 -2.50
CA LEU A 277 -16.96 19.60 -2.76
C LEU A 277 -17.85 20.62 -3.51
N LYS A 278 -17.61 21.94 -3.35
CA LYS A 278 -18.42 22.99 -4.01
C LYS A 278 -18.42 22.90 -5.54
N TYR A 279 -17.38 22.28 -6.12
CA TYR A 279 -17.27 22.16 -7.58
C TYR A 279 -17.98 20.93 -8.16
N LEU A 280 -18.34 19.95 -7.34
CA LEU A 280 -19.04 18.75 -7.82
C LEU A 280 -20.41 19.10 -8.39
N GLY A 281 -20.83 18.37 -9.42
CA GLY A 281 -22.17 18.47 -9.99
C GLY A 281 -22.20 18.53 -11.51
N ASN A 282 -23.36 18.92 -12.03
CA ASN A 282 -23.62 18.97 -13.47
C ASN A 282 -23.29 20.35 -14.04
N TYR A 283 -22.77 20.35 -15.26
CA TYR A 283 -22.38 21.54 -15.98
C TYR A 283 -22.81 21.48 -17.46
N ASN A 284 -23.03 22.63 -18.07
CA ASN A 284 -22.92 22.80 -19.51
C ASN A 284 -21.50 23.22 -19.84
N MET A 285 -20.82 22.47 -20.70
CA MET A 285 -19.50 22.79 -21.21
C MET A 285 -19.61 23.40 -22.58
N ASN A 286 -19.27 24.71 -22.70
CA ASN A 286 -19.13 25.40 -23.96
C ASN A 286 -17.65 25.40 -24.37
N TYR A 287 -17.39 25.14 -25.65
CA TYR A 287 -16.05 25.22 -26.24
C TYR A 287 -16.17 25.39 -27.76
N PHE A 288 -15.06 25.76 -28.42
CA PHE A 288 -14.97 25.78 -29.87
C PHE A 288 -14.15 24.60 -30.37
N TYR A 289 -14.65 23.94 -31.41
CA TYR A 289 -13.91 22.99 -32.24
C TYR A 289 -13.65 23.67 -33.59
N GLY A 290 -12.47 24.24 -33.78
CA GLY A 290 -12.19 25.16 -34.89
C GLY A 290 -13.02 26.44 -34.80
N GLN A 291 -13.93 26.65 -35.75
CA GLN A 291 -14.86 27.79 -35.75
C GLN A 291 -16.27 27.45 -35.27
N THR A 292 -16.50 26.18 -34.91
CA THR A 292 -17.83 25.70 -34.51
C THR A 292 -17.94 25.67 -32.98
N GLU A 293 -18.88 26.43 -32.45
CA GLU A 293 -19.24 26.37 -31.03
C GLU A 293 -19.95 25.05 -30.72
N ARG A 294 -19.59 24.49 -29.60
CA ARG A 294 -20.18 23.27 -29.00
C ARG A 294 -20.72 23.58 -27.63
N ASN A 295 -21.82 22.94 -27.29
CA ASN A 295 -22.40 22.95 -25.94
C ASN A 295 -22.83 21.53 -25.60
N ILE A 296 -22.22 20.95 -24.56
CA ILE A 296 -22.49 19.57 -24.14
C ILE A 296 -22.71 19.50 -22.65
N PRO A 297 -23.63 18.63 -22.16
CA PRO A 297 -23.76 18.37 -20.76
C PRO A 297 -22.57 17.51 -20.26
N VAL A 298 -22.00 17.89 -19.14
CA VAL A 298 -20.91 17.17 -18.47
C VAL A 298 -21.16 17.11 -16.98
N THR A 299 -20.56 16.13 -16.30
CA THR A 299 -20.66 15.99 -14.84
C THR A 299 -19.26 15.95 -14.24
N LEU A 300 -19.00 16.80 -13.26
CA LEU A 300 -17.77 16.78 -12.48
C LEU A 300 -17.99 15.94 -11.22
N ILE A 301 -17.32 14.81 -11.15
CA ILE A 301 -17.39 13.87 -10.00
C ILE A 301 -16.09 13.85 -9.22
N ALA A 302 -16.16 13.54 -7.92
CA ALA A 302 -14.98 13.34 -7.10
C ALA A 302 -14.23 12.08 -7.56
N LYS A 303 -12.90 12.18 -7.64
CA LYS A 303 -12.03 11.07 -8.00
C LYS A 303 -11.06 10.73 -6.86
N THR A 304 -10.32 11.72 -6.39
CA THR A 304 -9.34 11.56 -5.31
C THR A 304 -9.33 12.81 -4.46
N PHE A 305 -9.37 12.64 -3.15
CA PHE A 305 -9.11 13.69 -2.17
C PHE A 305 -8.20 13.12 -1.09
N ASN A 306 -6.91 13.40 -1.19
CA ASN A 306 -5.91 13.04 -0.20
C ASN A 306 -4.90 14.20 -0.02
N GLY A 307 -3.88 13.98 0.80
CA GLY A 307 -2.91 15.02 1.16
C GLY A 307 -2.32 15.77 -0.03
N SER A 308 -1.84 15.05 -1.05
CA SER A 308 -1.16 15.63 -2.22
C SER A 308 -2.05 15.81 -3.44
N GLU A 309 -3.11 15.01 -3.58
CA GLU A 309 -3.94 14.99 -4.77
C GLU A 309 -5.40 15.32 -4.44
N LYS A 310 -5.95 16.26 -5.17
CA LYS A 310 -7.36 16.64 -5.12
C LYS A 310 -7.89 16.68 -6.54
N LEU A 311 -8.37 15.51 -6.99
CA LEU A 311 -8.74 15.26 -8.38
C LEU A 311 -10.24 15.05 -8.53
N TYR A 312 -10.75 15.56 -9.64
CA TYR A 312 -12.06 15.25 -10.16
C TYR A 312 -11.92 14.53 -11.51
N GLU A 313 -13.01 13.95 -11.95
CA GLU A 313 -13.19 13.44 -13.29
C GLU A 313 -14.38 14.16 -13.94
N LEU A 314 -14.14 14.79 -15.10
CA LEU A 314 -15.17 15.41 -15.92
C LEU A 314 -15.69 14.36 -16.93
N GLN A 315 -16.90 13.89 -16.69
CA GLN A 315 -17.59 12.89 -17.48
C GLN A 315 -18.54 13.56 -18.50
N GLY A 316 -18.94 12.83 -19.55
CA GLY A 316 -19.81 13.32 -20.62
C GLY A 316 -19.05 13.65 -21.90
N LEU A 317 -17.73 13.68 -21.87
CA LEU A 317 -16.84 13.67 -23.03
C LEU A 317 -16.63 12.24 -23.55
N PRO A 318 -16.18 12.05 -24.82
CA PRO A 318 -15.79 10.72 -25.31
C PRO A 318 -14.69 10.04 -24.48
N PHE A 319 -14.03 10.76 -23.60
CA PHE A 319 -13.04 10.28 -22.63
C PHE A 319 -13.21 11.02 -21.31
N PRO A 320 -12.90 10.39 -20.15
CA PRO A 320 -12.91 11.07 -18.87
C PRO A 320 -11.72 12.03 -18.77
N LEU A 321 -12.01 13.33 -18.62
CA LEU A 321 -10.98 14.35 -18.45
C LEU A 321 -10.65 14.53 -16.97
N GLN A 322 -9.37 14.42 -16.61
CA GLN A 322 -8.93 14.70 -15.26
C GLN A 322 -8.87 16.21 -15.01
N VAL A 323 -9.47 16.65 -13.92
CA VAL A 323 -9.48 18.03 -13.45
C VAL A 323 -8.92 18.05 -12.03
N SER A 324 -8.03 18.96 -11.72
CA SER A 324 -7.46 19.15 -10.37
C SER A 324 -8.17 20.29 -9.65
N TYR A 325 -8.15 20.23 -8.31
CA TYR A 325 -8.47 21.39 -7.48
C TYR A 325 -7.16 22.10 -7.09
N ASN A 326 -6.99 23.31 -7.58
CA ASN A 326 -5.90 24.19 -7.17
C ASN A 326 -6.24 24.85 -5.84
N VAL A 327 -5.58 24.40 -4.78
CA VAL A 327 -5.85 24.85 -3.39
C VAL A 327 -5.45 26.32 -3.19
N GLU A 328 -4.34 26.75 -3.81
CA GLU A 328 -3.81 28.11 -3.63
C GLU A 328 -4.72 29.17 -4.24
N GLN A 329 -5.27 28.86 -5.42
CA GLN A 329 -6.14 29.78 -6.17
C GLN A 329 -7.63 29.52 -5.95
N ASP A 330 -8.00 28.49 -5.17
CA ASP A 330 -9.38 28.05 -4.96
C ASP A 330 -10.16 27.92 -6.27
N CYS A 331 -9.60 27.18 -7.25
CA CYS A 331 -10.19 27.03 -8.56
C CYS A 331 -9.99 25.61 -9.14
N LEU A 332 -10.75 25.32 -10.21
CA LEU A 332 -10.52 24.13 -11.03
C LEU A 332 -9.27 24.35 -11.90
N GLU A 333 -8.51 23.29 -12.14
CA GLU A 333 -7.33 23.32 -13.00
C GLU A 333 -7.27 22.07 -13.87
N ILE A 334 -6.97 22.23 -15.15
CA ILE A 334 -6.71 21.13 -16.08
C ILE A 334 -5.25 21.23 -16.48
N LEU A 335 -4.41 20.37 -15.90
CA LEU A 335 -2.99 20.29 -16.24
C LEU A 335 -2.77 19.34 -17.42
N THR A 336 -1.61 19.49 -18.07
CA THR A 336 -1.13 18.50 -19.03
C THR A 336 -0.84 17.18 -18.34
N TYR A 337 -1.22 16.05 -18.94
CA TYR A 337 -0.92 14.72 -18.44
C TYR A 337 -0.90 13.68 -19.55
N GLN A 338 -0.33 12.51 -19.27
CA GLN A 338 -0.35 11.34 -20.15
C GLN A 338 -1.22 10.25 -19.54
N LYS A 339 -2.03 9.61 -20.34
CA LYS A 339 -2.84 8.46 -19.95
C LYS A 339 -3.09 7.56 -21.16
N ASP A 340 -2.96 6.25 -21.00
CA ASP A 340 -3.33 5.23 -21.98
C ASP A 340 -2.77 5.49 -23.41
N GLY A 341 -1.53 6.01 -23.49
CA GLY A 341 -0.83 6.28 -24.74
C GLY A 341 -1.19 7.60 -25.45
N TYR A 342 -1.99 8.44 -24.81
CA TYR A 342 -2.28 9.80 -25.28
C TYR A 342 -1.89 10.86 -24.24
N TYR A 343 -1.77 12.10 -24.71
CA TYR A 343 -1.51 13.27 -23.89
C TYR A 343 -2.71 14.20 -23.91
N VAL A 344 -3.06 14.76 -22.78
CA VAL A 344 -3.81 16.01 -22.69
C VAL A 344 -2.78 17.11 -22.71
N ALA A 345 -2.77 17.90 -23.79
CA ALA A 345 -1.78 18.91 -24.08
C ALA A 345 -2.41 20.30 -24.19
N VAL A 346 -1.67 21.32 -23.79
CA VAL A 346 -2.10 22.72 -24.02
C VAL A 346 -1.78 23.15 -25.46
N TRP A 347 -2.62 24.03 -25.99
CA TRP A 347 -2.44 24.58 -27.33
C TRP A 347 -2.67 26.10 -27.34
N GLU A 348 -1.71 26.79 -27.94
CA GLU A 348 -1.83 28.23 -28.27
C GLU A 348 -2.62 28.36 -29.58
N VAL A 349 -3.89 28.75 -29.50
CA VAL A 349 -4.78 28.90 -30.68
C VAL A 349 -4.41 30.11 -31.51
N ILE A 350 -3.93 31.18 -30.86
CA ILE A 350 -3.52 32.45 -31.46
C ILE A 350 -2.00 32.54 -31.34
N GLY A 351 -1.35 33.04 -32.37
CA GLY A 351 0.10 33.11 -32.43
C GLY A 351 0.68 32.04 -33.35
N ASN A 352 1.72 31.33 -32.92
CA ASN A 352 2.40 30.32 -33.73
C ASN A 352 1.73 28.96 -33.76
N GLY A 353 0.61 28.77 -33.08
CA GLY A 353 -0.08 27.49 -32.96
C GLY A 353 0.73 26.44 -32.19
N THR A 354 1.51 26.86 -31.23
CA THR A 354 2.41 25.98 -30.42
C THR A 354 1.61 25.00 -29.58
N LEU A 355 2.09 23.76 -29.52
CA LEU A 355 1.55 22.67 -28.72
C LEU A 355 2.59 22.25 -27.72
N SER A 356 2.17 21.97 -26.46
CA SER A 356 3.06 21.38 -25.46
C SER A 356 2.32 20.49 -24.48
N TRP A 357 2.97 19.40 -24.07
CA TRP A 357 2.53 18.49 -23.02
C TRP A 357 3.51 18.48 -21.82
N ALA A 358 4.35 19.51 -21.70
CA ALA A 358 5.28 19.63 -20.58
C ALA A 358 4.53 19.76 -19.25
N GLY A 359 5.05 19.13 -18.22
CA GLY A 359 4.43 19.12 -16.89
C GLY A 359 4.21 20.54 -16.32
N GLY A 360 3.10 20.71 -15.59
CA GLY A 360 2.72 21.97 -14.97
C GLY A 360 2.02 22.98 -15.88
N LEU A 361 2.03 22.77 -17.19
CA LEU A 361 1.25 23.61 -18.12
C LEU A 361 -0.23 23.25 -18.03
N GLY A 362 -1.12 24.23 -18.16
CA GLY A 362 -2.55 23.95 -18.04
C GLY A 362 -3.44 25.16 -18.16
N LEU A 363 -4.71 24.93 -17.88
CA LEU A 363 -5.75 25.96 -17.85
C LEU A 363 -6.36 26.00 -16.44
N ILE A 364 -6.60 27.19 -15.91
CA ILE A 364 -7.33 27.41 -14.64
C ILE A 364 -8.72 27.96 -14.91
N GLY A 365 -9.72 27.38 -14.23
CA GLY A 365 -11.12 27.78 -14.33
C GLY A 365 -11.45 28.93 -13.39
N LYS A 366 -11.38 30.16 -13.85
CA LYS A 366 -11.72 31.34 -13.05
C LYS A 366 -13.21 31.61 -13.08
N LEU A 367 -13.79 31.94 -11.94
CA LEU A 367 -15.17 32.39 -11.89
C LEU A 367 -15.31 33.70 -12.69
N LYS A 368 -16.23 33.71 -13.65
CA LYS A 368 -16.49 34.89 -14.50
C LYS A 368 -17.08 36.02 -13.67
N GLU A 369 -16.54 37.21 -13.82
CA GLU A 369 -17.02 38.42 -13.11
C GLU A 369 -18.52 38.62 -13.31
N GLY A 370 -19.22 38.94 -12.23
CA GLY A 370 -20.67 39.13 -12.20
C GLY A 370 -21.50 37.84 -12.25
N THR A 371 -20.88 36.67 -12.15
CA THR A 371 -21.58 35.38 -12.12
C THR A 371 -21.23 34.62 -10.86
N SER A 372 -22.03 33.58 -10.51
CA SER A 372 -21.78 32.69 -9.36
C SER A 372 -21.53 31.25 -9.78
N ASN A 373 -21.67 30.90 -11.05
CA ASN A 373 -21.68 29.55 -11.56
C ASN A 373 -21.01 29.35 -12.92
N VAL A 374 -20.38 30.37 -13.49
CA VAL A 374 -19.71 30.32 -14.80
C VAL A 374 -18.20 30.39 -14.58
N TYR A 375 -17.48 29.37 -15.04
CA TYR A 375 -16.03 29.25 -14.92
C TYR A 375 -15.39 29.30 -16.31
N GLU A 376 -14.57 30.31 -16.56
CA GLU A 376 -13.82 30.49 -17.81
C GLU A 376 -12.42 29.92 -17.63
N PHE A 377 -12.02 28.99 -18.50
CA PHE A 377 -10.69 28.35 -18.43
C PHE A 377 -9.68 29.18 -19.21
N VAL A 378 -8.71 29.71 -18.51
CA VAL A 378 -7.65 30.58 -19.02
C VAL A 378 -6.28 29.99 -18.73
N ASP A 379 -5.23 30.46 -19.40
CA ASP A 379 -3.84 30.08 -19.18
C ASP A 379 -3.46 30.14 -17.68
N ASN A 380 -2.74 29.15 -17.18
CA ASN A 380 -2.28 29.15 -15.79
C ASN A 380 -1.01 29.98 -15.54
N GLY A 381 -0.45 30.60 -16.57
CA GLY A 381 0.70 31.51 -16.47
C GLY A 381 2.06 30.84 -16.43
N VAL A 382 2.12 29.50 -16.58
CA VAL A 382 3.38 28.73 -16.45
C VAL A 382 4.12 28.60 -17.80
N TRP A 383 3.46 28.84 -18.94
CA TRP A 383 4.04 28.61 -20.28
C TRP A 383 4.93 29.73 -20.80
N GLY A 384 5.40 30.61 -19.95
CA GLY A 384 6.29 31.72 -20.35
C GLY A 384 5.59 32.76 -21.19
N THR A 385 6.02 32.96 -22.45
CA THR A 385 5.43 33.93 -23.38
C THR A 385 4.25 33.38 -24.21
N ASN A 386 4.07 32.06 -24.23
CA ASN A 386 2.93 31.43 -24.89
C ASN A 386 1.70 31.48 -23.99
N ILE A 387 0.52 31.52 -24.59
CA ILE A 387 -0.73 31.59 -23.86
C ILE A 387 -1.60 30.38 -24.24
N ALA A 388 -1.81 29.47 -23.30
CA ALA A 388 -2.71 28.36 -23.49
C ALA A 388 -4.17 28.86 -23.59
N ARG A 389 -4.88 28.47 -24.64
CA ARG A 389 -6.30 28.79 -24.85
C ARG A 389 -7.14 27.57 -25.17
N ALA A 390 -6.50 26.42 -25.26
CA ALA A 390 -7.12 25.18 -25.62
C ALA A 390 -6.41 24.00 -25.02
N LEU A 391 -7.15 22.93 -24.93
CA LEU A 391 -6.63 21.56 -24.69
C LEU A 391 -6.81 20.74 -25.96
N ILE A 392 -5.87 19.86 -26.22
CA ILE A 392 -5.93 18.92 -27.34
C ILE A 392 -5.53 17.53 -26.85
N LEU A 393 -6.19 16.50 -27.36
CA LEU A 393 -5.75 15.12 -27.25
C LEU A 393 -4.71 14.84 -28.32
N TRP A 394 -3.53 14.45 -27.89
CA TRP A 394 -2.36 14.18 -28.70
C TRP A 394 -1.77 12.82 -28.43
N SER A 395 -1.31 12.12 -29.46
CA SER A 395 -0.56 10.87 -29.35
C SER A 395 0.80 11.01 -30.04
N ALA A 396 1.68 10.01 -29.90
CA ALA A 396 2.97 9.98 -30.58
C ALA A 396 2.86 10.06 -32.11
N SER A 397 1.72 9.68 -32.69
CA SER A 397 1.42 9.77 -34.13
C SER A 397 0.73 11.05 -34.57
N GLY A 398 0.52 12.02 -33.69
CA GLY A 398 -0.16 13.28 -33.94
C GLY A 398 -1.47 13.39 -33.16
N GLU A 399 -2.41 14.23 -33.69
CA GLU A 399 -3.72 14.43 -33.06
C GLU A 399 -4.44 13.09 -32.88
N TYR A 400 -4.93 12.84 -31.65
CA TYR A 400 -5.57 11.58 -31.32
C TYR A 400 -7.00 11.48 -31.88
N LYS A 401 -7.27 10.50 -32.72
CA LYS A 401 -8.55 10.30 -33.40
C LYS A 401 -9.36 9.10 -32.88
N GLY A 402 -8.92 8.47 -31.80
CA GLY A 402 -9.48 7.20 -31.31
C GLY A 402 -10.77 7.32 -30.51
N PHE A 403 -11.21 8.53 -30.15
CA PHE A 403 -12.34 8.69 -29.22
C PHE A 403 -13.72 8.91 -29.91
N GLY A 404 -13.80 8.96 -31.20
CA GLY A 404 -15.08 9.14 -31.91
C GLY A 404 -15.79 10.48 -31.65
N GLY A 405 -15.06 11.50 -31.20
CA GLY A 405 -15.59 12.82 -30.88
C GLY A 405 -14.55 13.93 -31.11
N ASP A 406 -14.84 15.12 -30.61
CA ASP A 406 -13.94 16.26 -30.70
C ASP A 406 -12.67 16.01 -29.89
N THR A 407 -11.52 16.35 -30.40
CA THR A 407 -10.20 16.22 -29.80
C THR A 407 -9.55 17.54 -29.43
N ARG A 408 -10.21 18.67 -29.75
CA ARG A 408 -9.76 20.03 -29.49
C ARG A 408 -10.83 20.81 -28.75
N PHE A 409 -10.45 21.42 -27.66
CA PHE A 409 -11.34 22.15 -26.76
C PHE A 409 -10.78 23.54 -26.56
N GLN A 410 -11.24 24.49 -27.37
CA GLN A 410 -10.77 25.88 -27.35
C GLN A 410 -11.73 26.73 -26.52
N TYR A 411 -11.22 27.67 -25.72
CA TYR A 411 -12.00 28.62 -24.92
C TYR A 411 -13.06 27.96 -24.06
N ILE A 412 -12.66 27.00 -23.26
CA ILE A 412 -13.55 26.21 -22.43
C ILE A 412 -14.25 27.08 -21.39
N ILE A 413 -15.57 26.94 -21.32
CA ILE A 413 -16.40 27.52 -20.25
C ILE A 413 -17.26 26.43 -19.65
N LEU A 414 -17.23 26.29 -18.31
CA LEU A 414 -18.14 25.45 -17.57
C LEU A 414 -19.20 26.29 -16.86
N THR A 415 -20.46 26.08 -17.17
CA THR A 415 -21.59 26.68 -16.47
C THR A 415 -22.26 25.66 -15.61
N LYS A 416 -22.16 25.82 -14.28
CA LYS A 416 -22.76 24.89 -13.32
C LYS A 416 -24.28 24.96 -13.38
N ILE A 417 -24.94 23.83 -13.51
CA ILE A 417 -26.39 23.68 -13.49
C ILE A 417 -26.83 23.60 -12.03
N GLN A 418 -27.78 24.41 -11.64
CA GLN A 418 -28.34 24.44 -10.27
C GLN A 418 -29.21 23.20 -10.02
#